data_5fb70fae16aa9a658410984f6b133bda
#
_entry.id   5fb70fae16aa9a658410984f6b133bda
#
_cell.length_a   1.000
_cell.length_b   1.000
_cell.length_c   1.000
_cell.angle_alpha   90.00
_cell.angle_beta   90.00
_cell.angle_gamma   90.00
#
_symmetry.space_group_name_H-M   'P 1'
#
loop_
_entity.id
_entity.type
_entity.pdbx_description
1 polymer ?
#
loop_
_entity_poly.entity_id
_entity_poly.type
_entity_poly.pdbx_seq_one_letter_code
_entity_poly.pdbx_strand_id
1 'polypeptide(L)'
;MRRPDLNRIVQQNKTFYVRNDNFPAAPGHVEVVPKRHVESFFELTPRELKDAYALILAARKKIMDEYRPDGFTIGVNEGRAAGRTVDHLHIHLIPRHFGDVEDPRGGIRQAVPNCDPDVWTQKSDGEGHAGSRLLTNVRLSRS
;
A
#
# COMPACT_ATOMS: atom_id res chain seq x y z
N MET A 1 1.89 18.49 -18.24
CA MET A 1 1.15 17.86 -17.13
C MET A 1 -0.13 17.26 -17.71
N ARG A 2 -0.20 15.94 -17.90
CA ARG A 2 -1.43 15.31 -18.37
C ARG A 2 -2.46 15.42 -17.27
N ARG A 3 -3.61 16.00 -17.56
CA ARG A 3 -4.76 15.99 -16.66
C ARG A 3 -5.06 14.53 -16.32
N PRO A 4 -5.38 14.21 -15.04
CA PRO A 4 -5.89 12.89 -14.75
C PRO A 4 -7.08 12.64 -15.68
N ASP A 5 -7.03 11.53 -16.39
CA ASP A 5 -8.10 11.16 -17.29
C ASP A 5 -9.35 10.94 -16.43
N LEU A 6 -10.28 11.89 -16.49
CA LEU A 6 -11.52 11.86 -15.70
C LEU A 6 -12.32 10.57 -15.93
N ASN A 7 -12.09 9.90 -17.07
CA ASN A 7 -12.73 8.63 -17.39
C ASN A 7 -12.20 7.43 -16.57
N ARG A 8 -11.14 7.63 -15.76
CA ARG A 8 -10.54 6.59 -14.92
C ARG A 8 -10.96 6.67 -13.46
N ILE A 9 -11.68 7.70 -13.07
CA ILE A 9 -12.25 7.80 -11.73
C ILE A 9 -13.38 6.80 -11.62
N VAL A 10 -13.26 5.86 -10.69
CA VAL A 10 -14.22 4.77 -10.50
C VAL A 10 -15.09 4.94 -9.27
N GLN A 11 -14.61 5.67 -8.28
CA GLN A 11 -15.29 5.99 -7.02
C GLN A 11 -14.80 7.32 -6.48
N GLN A 12 -15.59 7.99 -5.66
CA GLN A 12 -15.16 9.19 -4.95
C GLN A 12 -16.02 9.47 -3.72
N ASN A 13 -15.46 10.23 -2.80
CA ASN A 13 -16.18 10.86 -1.69
C ASN A 13 -15.86 12.36 -1.65
N LYS A 14 -16.08 13.01 -0.50
CA LYS A 14 -15.90 14.47 -0.37
C LYS A 14 -14.47 14.91 -0.67
N THR A 15 -13.45 14.21 -0.18
CA THR A 15 -12.05 14.67 -0.21
C THR A 15 -11.12 13.78 -1.03
N PHE A 16 -11.55 12.59 -1.43
CA PHE A 16 -10.75 11.63 -2.20
C PHE A 16 -11.51 11.08 -3.41
N TYR A 17 -10.74 10.55 -4.35
CA TYR A 17 -11.26 9.72 -5.44
C TYR A 17 -10.38 8.48 -5.66
N VAL A 18 -10.95 7.46 -6.25
CA VAL A 18 -10.25 6.25 -6.70
C VAL A 18 -10.15 6.27 -8.21
N ARG A 19 -8.99 6.00 -8.73
CA ARG A 19 -8.75 5.78 -10.16
C ARG A 19 -8.03 4.47 -10.40
N ASN A 20 -8.24 3.89 -11.58
CA ASN A 20 -7.41 2.79 -12.03
C ASN A 20 -5.97 3.28 -12.24
N ASP A 21 -4.99 2.51 -11.83
CA ASP A 21 -3.59 2.82 -12.10
C ASP A 21 -3.33 2.77 -13.61
N ASN A 22 -2.51 3.70 -14.12
CA ASN A 22 -2.15 3.76 -15.53
C ASN A 22 -1.19 2.64 -15.94
N PHE A 23 -0.43 2.14 -14.99
CA PHE A 23 0.57 1.08 -15.15
C PHE A 23 0.34 0.01 -14.08
N PRO A 24 -0.80 -0.70 -14.14
CA PRO A 24 -1.19 -1.58 -13.05
C PRO A 24 -0.17 -2.70 -12.83
N ALA A 25 0.20 -2.91 -11.58
CA ALA A 25 1.04 -4.03 -11.18
C ALA A 25 0.25 -5.36 -11.22
N ALA A 26 -1.07 -5.28 -11.09
CA ALA A 26 -1.98 -6.42 -11.18
C ALA A 26 -3.35 -5.94 -11.67
N PRO A 27 -4.19 -6.83 -12.24
CA PRO A 27 -5.59 -6.51 -12.54
C PRO A 27 -6.32 -5.99 -11.29
N GLY A 28 -6.97 -4.84 -11.40
CA GLY A 28 -7.67 -4.21 -10.29
C GLY A 28 -6.82 -3.29 -9.42
N HIS A 29 -5.56 -3.06 -9.75
CA HIS A 29 -4.71 -2.08 -9.07
C HIS A 29 -5.29 -0.67 -9.22
N VAL A 30 -5.59 -0.04 -8.10
CA VAL A 30 -6.14 1.31 -8.03
C VAL A 30 -5.28 2.22 -7.16
N GLU A 31 -5.45 3.51 -7.38
CA GLU A 31 -4.88 4.57 -6.55
C GLU A 31 -6.01 5.36 -5.88
N VAL A 32 -5.84 5.65 -4.59
CA VAL A 32 -6.71 6.51 -3.79
C VAL A 32 -6.04 7.85 -3.64
N VAL A 33 -6.64 8.90 -4.17
CA VAL A 33 -6.01 10.19 -4.43
C VAL A 33 -6.79 11.31 -3.78
N PRO A 34 -6.16 12.22 -3.02
CA PRO A 34 -6.83 13.38 -2.47
C PRO A 34 -7.21 14.37 -3.57
N LYS A 35 -8.37 15.01 -3.43
CA LYS A 35 -8.84 16.06 -4.35
C LYS A 35 -8.04 17.35 -4.16
N ARG A 36 -7.70 17.68 -2.91
CA ARG A 36 -6.80 18.78 -2.58
C ARG A 36 -5.38 18.44 -3.04
N HIS A 37 -4.65 19.42 -3.58
CA HIS A 37 -3.24 19.23 -3.89
C HIS A 37 -2.44 19.07 -2.58
N VAL A 38 -1.87 17.91 -2.39
CA VAL A 38 -1.00 17.57 -1.28
C VAL A 38 0.02 16.56 -1.76
N GLU A 39 1.28 16.74 -1.39
CA GLU A 39 2.36 15.87 -1.82
C GLU A 39 2.63 14.74 -0.83
N SER A 40 2.50 15.03 0.47
CA SER A 40 2.88 14.14 1.54
C SER A 40 1.67 13.51 2.23
N PHE A 41 1.77 12.22 2.49
CA PHE A 41 0.83 11.50 3.35
C PHE A 41 0.72 12.11 4.74
N PHE A 42 1.82 12.68 5.25
CA PHE A 42 1.90 13.29 6.57
C PHE A 42 1.21 14.66 6.67
N GLU A 43 0.84 15.25 5.54
CA GLU A 43 0.08 16.50 5.49
C GLU A 43 -1.44 16.29 5.53
N LEU A 44 -1.92 15.04 5.51
CA LEU A 44 -3.34 14.75 5.60
C LEU A 44 -3.89 15.10 6.97
N THR A 45 -5.06 15.75 6.98
CA THR A 45 -5.82 15.99 8.20
C THR A 45 -6.45 14.69 8.70
N PRO A 46 -6.83 14.60 10.01
CA PRO A 46 -7.58 13.43 10.51
C PRO A 46 -8.87 13.15 9.74
N ARG A 47 -9.56 14.20 9.29
CA ARG A 47 -10.77 14.08 8.47
C ARG A 47 -10.45 13.45 7.11
N GLU A 48 -9.40 13.91 6.47
CA GLU A 48 -8.96 13.37 5.19
C GLU A 48 -8.51 11.91 5.31
N LEU A 49 -7.80 11.53 6.38
CA LEU A 49 -7.45 10.14 6.66
C LEU A 49 -8.70 9.24 6.79
N LYS A 50 -9.72 9.74 7.48
CA LYS A 50 -10.99 9.02 7.63
C LYS A 50 -11.68 8.82 6.28
N ASP A 51 -11.71 9.85 5.45
CA ASP A 51 -12.30 9.80 4.12
C ASP A 51 -11.51 8.85 3.19
N ALA A 52 -10.17 8.89 3.26
CA ALA A 52 -9.31 7.98 2.51
C ALA A 52 -9.57 6.52 2.90
N TYR A 53 -9.61 6.23 4.19
CA TYR A 53 -9.87 4.87 4.68
C TYR A 53 -11.26 4.36 4.25
N ALA A 54 -12.29 5.19 4.37
CA ALA A 54 -13.63 4.82 3.92
C ALA A 54 -13.66 4.46 2.42
N LEU A 55 -12.91 5.21 1.62
CA LEU A 55 -12.84 4.96 0.18
C LEU A 55 -11.98 3.73 -0.17
N ILE A 56 -10.92 3.48 0.60
CA ILE A 56 -10.13 2.23 0.49
C ILE A 56 -11.01 1.00 0.78
N LEU A 57 -11.85 1.06 1.81
CA LEU A 57 -12.79 -0.03 2.10
C LEU A 57 -13.78 -0.26 0.95
N ALA A 58 -14.32 0.82 0.37
CA ALA A 58 -15.24 0.72 -0.77
C ALA A 58 -14.55 0.16 -2.01
N ALA A 59 -13.33 0.61 -2.30
CA ALA A 59 -12.52 0.09 -3.39
C ALA A 59 -12.18 -1.39 -3.20
N ARG A 60 -11.77 -1.76 -1.99
CA ARG A 60 -11.51 -3.17 -1.64
C ARG A 60 -12.70 -4.05 -1.91
N LYS A 61 -13.90 -3.63 -1.49
CA LYS A 61 -15.13 -4.41 -1.72
C LYS A 61 -15.35 -4.67 -3.21
N LYS A 62 -15.23 -3.64 -4.03
CA LYS A 62 -15.40 -3.75 -5.49
C LYS A 62 -14.35 -4.69 -6.10
N ILE A 63 -13.10 -4.57 -5.68
CA ILE A 63 -12.01 -5.43 -6.16
C ILE A 63 -12.23 -6.89 -5.75
N MET A 64 -12.66 -7.12 -4.51
CA MET A 64 -13.00 -8.47 -4.03
C MET A 64 -14.11 -9.11 -4.84
N ASP A 65 -15.15 -8.35 -5.17
CA ASP A 65 -16.28 -8.85 -5.95
C ASP A 65 -15.87 -9.20 -7.39
N GLU A 66 -14.97 -8.41 -7.99
CA GLU A 66 -14.59 -8.53 -9.39
C GLU A 66 -13.40 -9.49 -9.63
N TYR A 67 -12.35 -9.40 -8.80
CA TYR A 67 -11.09 -10.10 -9.02
C TYR A 67 -10.80 -11.20 -8.00
N ARG A 68 -11.46 -11.20 -6.86
CA ARG A 68 -11.29 -12.19 -5.77
C ARG A 68 -9.83 -12.43 -5.38
N PRO A 69 -9.05 -11.38 -5.07
CA PRO A 69 -7.67 -11.55 -4.68
C PRO A 69 -7.53 -12.26 -3.33
N ASP A 70 -6.37 -12.88 -3.13
CA ASP A 70 -6.01 -13.55 -1.88
C ASP A 70 -5.50 -12.58 -0.82
N GLY A 71 -5.08 -11.37 -1.22
CA GLY A 71 -4.58 -10.34 -0.33
C GLY A 71 -4.39 -9.01 -1.04
N PHE A 72 -3.81 -8.05 -0.32
CA PHE A 72 -3.51 -6.72 -0.85
C PHE A 72 -2.15 -6.23 -0.38
N THR A 73 -1.49 -5.47 -1.23
CA THR A 73 -0.41 -4.57 -0.85
C THR A 73 -0.94 -3.14 -0.88
N ILE A 74 -0.79 -2.42 0.21
CA ILE A 74 -1.24 -1.04 0.37
C ILE A 74 -0.02 -0.20 0.70
N GLY A 75 0.18 0.91 0.00
CA GLY A 75 1.36 1.71 0.26
C GLY A 75 1.36 3.07 -0.43
N VAL A 76 2.30 3.89 0.03
CA VAL A 76 2.60 5.22 -0.47
C VAL A 76 4.10 5.29 -0.72
N ASN A 77 4.50 5.86 -1.85
CA ASN A 77 5.88 6.24 -2.08
C ASN A 77 6.08 7.68 -1.56
N GLU A 78 6.48 7.80 -0.30
CA GLU A 78 6.69 9.09 0.35
C GLU A 78 8.09 9.62 0.05
N GLY A 79 8.16 10.63 -0.81
CA GLY A 79 9.40 11.25 -1.23
C GLY A 79 10.09 10.52 -2.39
N ARG A 80 11.06 11.19 -3.01
CA ARG A 80 11.77 10.69 -4.19
C ARG A 80 12.64 9.48 -3.88
N ALA A 81 13.22 9.41 -2.69
CA ALA A 81 14.02 8.26 -2.25
C ALA A 81 13.18 6.97 -2.14
N ALA A 82 11.88 7.09 -1.94
CA ALA A 82 10.95 5.97 -1.92
C ALA A 82 10.32 5.69 -3.30
N GLY A 83 10.75 6.41 -4.35
CA GLY A 83 10.31 6.20 -5.71
C GLY A 83 9.15 7.07 -6.18
N ARG A 84 8.80 8.14 -5.43
CA ARG A 84 7.77 9.08 -5.89
C ARG A 84 8.23 9.79 -7.17
N THR A 85 7.41 9.71 -8.21
CA THR A 85 7.66 10.37 -9.50
C THR A 85 6.64 11.46 -9.82
N VAL A 86 5.51 11.49 -9.13
CA VAL A 86 4.44 12.47 -9.27
C VAL A 86 4.25 13.18 -7.93
N ASP A 87 4.35 14.51 -7.94
CA ASP A 87 4.25 15.35 -6.74
C ASP A 87 2.78 15.64 -6.37
N HIS A 88 2.01 14.59 -6.25
CA HIS A 88 0.67 14.56 -5.71
C HIS A 88 0.44 13.22 -5.04
N LEU A 89 -0.01 13.25 -3.79
CA LEU A 89 -0.21 12.03 -2.99
C LEU A 89 -1.13 11.04 -3.72
N HIS A 90 -0.73 9.79 -3.74
CA HIS A 90 -1.56 8.67 -4.17
C HIS A 90 -1.24 7.44 -3.32
N ILE A 91 -2.29 6.79 -2.86
CA ILE A 91 -2.22 5.58 -2.04
C ILE A 91 -2.54 4.41 -2.95
N HIS A 92 -1.60 3.50 -3.10
CA HIS A 92 -1.79 2.29 -3.90
C HIS A 92 -2.59 1.24 -3.14
N LEU A 93 -3.54 0.62 -3.81
CA LEU A 93 -4.23 -0.59 -3.38
C LEU A 93 -4.05 -1.64 -4.47
N ILE A 94 -3.17 -2.60 -4.21
CA ILE A 94 -2.76 -3.60 -5.18
C ILE A 94 -3.31 -4.96 -4.79
N PRO A 95 -4.20 -5.55 -5.60
CA PRO A 95 -4.66 -6.92 -5.39
C PRO A 95 -3.51 -7.91 -5.55
N ARG A 96 -3.43 -8.87 -4.64
CA ARG A 96 -2.40 -9.90 -4.67
C ARG A 96 -3.04 -11.29 -4.76
N HIS A 97 -2.40 -12.17 -5.54
CA HIS A 97 -2.84 -13.55 -5.73
C HIS A 97 -1.69 -14.49 -5.43
N PHE A 98 -1.98 -15.63 -4.84
CA PHE A 98 -0.97 -16.68 -4.70
C PHE A 98 -0.37 -17.01 -6.07
N GLY A 99 0.96 -17.05 -6.14
CA GLY A 99 1.68 -17.31 -7.38
C GLY A 99 1.96 -16.07 -8.26
N ASP A 100 1.54 -14.88 -7.86
CA ASP A 100 1.84 -13.64 -8.60
C ASP A 100 3.33 -13.25 -8.50
N VAL A 101 4.00 -13.70 -7.46
CA VAL A 101 5.45 -13.67 -7.29
C VAL A 101 5.92 -15.03 -6.76
N GLU A 102 7.18 -15.36 -6.96
CA GLU A 102 7.75 -16.64 -6.53
C GLU A 102 7.72 -16.78 -5.00
N ASP A 103 8.18 -15.77 -4.28
CA ASP A 103 8.18 -15.73 -2.82
C ASP A 103 7.57 -14.41 -2.32
N PRO A 104 6.33 -14.42 -1.80
CA PRO A 104 5.67 -13.21 -1.34
C PRO A 104 6.10 -12.76 0.06
N ARG A 105 6.92 -13.55 0.76
CA ARG A 105 7.33 -13.23 2.13
C ARG A 105 8.03 -11.87 2.20
N GLY A 106 7.73 -11.11 3.22
CA GLY A 106 8.27 -9.78 3.42
C GLY A 106 7.53 -8.67 2.69
N GLY A 107 6.82 -8.95 1.58
CA GLY A 107 5.97 -7.99 0.87
C GLY A 107 6.63 -6.63 0.66
N ILE A 108 6.19 -5.63 1.41
CA ILE A 108 6.71 -4.24 1.35
C ILE A 108 8.22 -4.14 1.58
N ARG A 109 8.83 -5.05 2.34
CA ARG A 109 10.27 -5.05 2.55
C ARG A 109 11.07 -5.28 1.26
N GLN A 110 10.45 -5.87 0.24
CA GLN A 110 11.05 -6.06 -1.08
C GLN A 110 11.25 -4.74 -1.85
N ALA A 111 10.72 -3.63 -1.35
CA ALA A 111 11.01 -2.30 -1.89
C ALA A 111 12.49 -1.92 -1.78
N VAL A 112 13.22 -2.51 -0.84
CA VAL A 112 14.68 -2.38 -0.71
C VAL A 112 15.34 -3.69 -1.13
N PRO A 113 16.21 -3.69 -2.14
CA PRO A 113 16.89 -4.91 -2.59
C PRO A 113 17.66 -5.62 -1.47
N ASN A 114 17.84 -6.92 -1.61
CA ASN A 114 18.57 -7.78 -0.67
C ASN A 114 17.85 -7.99 0.68
N CYS A 115 16.56 -7.80 0.72
CA CYS A 115 15.74 -8.22 1.85
C CYS A 115 15.68 -9.75 1.88
N ASP A 116 16.25 -10.37 2.91
CA ASP A 116 16.24 -11.81 3.09
C ASP A 116 15.10 -12.22 4.03
N PRO A 117 14.03 -12.85 3.51
CA PRO A 117 12.91 -13.26 4.33
C PRO A 117 13.25 -14.39 5.31
N ASP A 118 14.28 -15.17 5.07
CA ASP A 118 14.67 -16.27 5.97
C ASP A 118 15.18 -15.77 7.33
N VAL A 119 15.61 -14.52 7.40
CA VAL A 119 16.06 -13.90 8.66
C VAL A 119 14.93 -13.81 9.70
N TRP A 120 13.68 -13.59 9.29
CA TRP A 120 12.55 -13.43 10.22
C TRP A 120 11.49 -14.53 10.13
N THR A 121 11.55 -15.36 9.11
CA THR A 121 10.66 -16.52 8.95
C THR A 121 11.34 -17.81 9.40
N GLN A 122 11.96 -17.83 10.58
CA GLN A 122 12.52 -19.08 11.10
C GLN A 122 11.42 -20.13 11.12
N LYS A 123 11.66 -21.25 10.45
CA LYS A 123 10.81 -22.42 10.57
C LYS A 123 10.75 -22.76 12.06
N SER A 124 9.58 -22.76 12.63
CA SER A 124 9.35 -23.41 13.91
C SER A 124 9.52 -24.90 13.66
N ASP A 125 10.72 -25.40 13.87
CA ASP A 125 10.91 -26.82 14.07
C ASP A 125 10.15 -27.18 15.33
N GLY A 126 8.96 -27.73 15.15
CA GLY A 126 8.13 -28.40 16.13
C GLY A 126 8.05 -27.77 17.51
N GLU A 127 6.81 -27.37 17.89
CA GLU A 127 6.33 -27.09 19.24
C GLU A 127 6.44 -25.65 19.78
N GLY A 128 5.29 -25.00 19.82
CA GLY A 128 4.85 -24.22 20.96
C GLY A 128 5.41 -22.80 21.15
N HIS A 129 4.52 -21.81 21.00
CA HIS A 129 4.65 -20.44 21.51
C HIS A 129 5.59 -19.49 20.76
N ALA A 130 5.14 -19.03 19.61
CA ALA A 130 5.58 -17.74 19.08
C ALA A 130 4.79 -16.61 19.76
N GLY A 131 5.15 -16.29 20.99
CA GLY A 131 4.67 -15.15 21.73
C GLY A 131 5.86 -14.31 22.17
N SER A 132 5.90 -13.05 21.79
CA SER A 132 6.59 -12.00 22.51
C SER A 132 8.12 -12.01 22.54
N ARG A 133 8.81 -11.81 21.40
CA ARG A 133 10.23 -11.40 21.42
C ARG A 133 10.66 -10.50 20.26
N LEU A 134 9.80 -9.67 19.72
CA LEU A 134 10.18 -8.76 18.63
C LEU A 134 10.17 -7.27 19.00
N LEU A 135 10.17 -6.90 20.27
CA LEU A 135 10.11 -5.49 20.71
C LEU A 135 11.30 -4.98 21.52
N THR A 136 12.44 -5.65 21.51
CA THR A 136 13.62 -5.13 22.22
C THR A 136 14.84 -5.14 21.34
N ASN A 137 15.00 -4.16 20.49
CA ASN A 137 16.30 -3.65 20.04
C ASN A 137 16.17 -2.52 19.00
N VAL A 138 15.40 -1.49 19.35
CA VAL A 138 15.63 -0.18 18.76
C VAL A 138 16.53 0.58 19.74
N ARG A 139 17.84 0.47 19.56
CA ARG A 139 18.78 1.39 20.18
C ARG A 139 18.61 2.74 19.52
N LEU A 140 17.99 3.65 20.23
CA LEU A 140 18.07 5.09 19.96
C LEU A 140 19.50 5.51 20.32
N SER A 141 20.37 5.67 19.34
CA SER A 141 21.61 6.43 19.52
C SER A 141 21.24 7.89 19.60
N ARG A 142 21.37 8.45 20.79
CA ARG A 142 21.38 9.90 21.01
C ARG A 142 22.71 10.46 20.53
N SER A 143 22.66 11.47 19.73
CA SER A 143 23.62 12.58 19.62
C SER A 143 22.94 13.75 18.96
#